data_9c3d55dc3a0a5d4f9f96b5cb58c90670
#
_entry.id   9c3d55dc3a0a5d4f9f96b5cb58c90670
#
_cell.length_a   1.000
_cell.length_b   1.000
_cell.length_c   1.000
_cell.angle_alpha   90.00
_cell.angle_beta   90.00
_cell.angle_gamma   90.00
#
_symmetry.space_group_name_H-M   'P 1'
#
loop_
_entity.id
_entity.type
_entity.pdbx_description
1 polymer ?
#
loop_
_entity_poly.entity_id
_entity_poly.type
_entity_poly.pdbx_seq_one_letter_code
_entity_poly.pdbx_strand_id
1 'polypeptide(L)'
;MTFRHLEIFMSVYQNQSITKASKELHISQPSVSLAIKELEEKYQTPLFDRMNRQIYPTKKAHLLYNHSLQILSSLENMENEMYEDHVENISFGCSVTMAQVFLPQLLKKLKMIYPTIHFHIIVNNLEYMENLLLKNELDFALIETTPLHQLKKIAFYQDELVIVVHQKHPLLKVKDLKELEHFDYYSREKGSSIYELVHSYFISHDLDIVPTIECTNPHALIELVKQNDGFTILPYSLVK
;
A
#
# COMPACT_ATOMS: atom_id res chain seq x y z
N MET A 1 -4.64 16.46 25.75
CA MET A 1 -4.93 15.82 24.44
C MET A 1 -6.13 14.90 24.59
N THR A 2 -7.11 15.04 23.72
CA THR A 2 -8.34 14.24 23.61
C THR A 2 -8.44 13.72 22.18
N PHE A 3 -9.36 12.80 21.90
CA PHE A 3 -9.66 12.36 20.53
C PHE A 3 -10.02 13.56 19.63
N ARG A 4 -10.77 14.54 20.15
CA ARG A 4 -11.12 15.75 19.41
C ARG A 4 -9.92 16.57 18.96
N HIS A 5 -8.82 16.59 19.74
CA HIS A 5 -7.57 17.24 19.31
C HIS A 5 -6.94 16.51 18.12
N LEU A 6 -7.00 15.16 18.09
CA LEU A 6 -6.48 14.38 16.98
C LEU A 6 -7.31 14.57 15.71
N GLU A 7 -8.64 14.60 15.81
CA GLU A 7 -9.53 14.90 14.69
C GLU A 7 -9.24 16.28 14.08
N ILE A 8 -9.14 17.31 14.94
CA ILE A 8 -8.82 18.67 14.50
C ILE A 8 -7.44 18.70 13.83
N PHE A 9 -6.45 18.07 14.42
CA PHE A 9 -5.10 17.99 13.85
C PHE A 9 -5.11 17.29 12.48
N MET A 10 -5.82 16.18 12.34
CA MET A 10 -5.90 15.44 11.08
C MET A 10 -6.57 16.26 9.98
N SER A 11 -7.66 16.96 10.28
CA SER A 11 -8.31 17.85 9.32
C SER A 11 -7.40 19.00 8.90
N VAL A 12 -6.64 19.62 9.84
CA VAL A 12 -5.65 20.65 9.51
C VAL A 12 -4.51 20.10 8.65
N TYR A 13 -4.03 18.89 8.95
CA TYR A 13 -2.96 18.22 8.21
C TYR A 13 -3.37 17.94 6.76
N GLN A 14 -4.55 17.37 6.55
CA GLN A 14 -5.08 17.02 5.22
C GLN A 14 -5.39 18.27 4.38
N ASN A 15 -6.02 19.26 4.97
CA ASN A 15 -6.41 20.49 4.29
C ASN A 15 -5.26 21.50 4.13
N GLN A 16 -4.18 21.38 4.90
CA GLN A 16 -3.10 22.37 5.04
C GLN A 16 -3.64 23.79 5.24
N SER A 17 -4.77 23.90 5.95
CA SER A 17 -5.50 25.15 6.14
C SER A 17 -6.40 25.10 7.39
N ILE A 18 -6.15 26.00 8.33
CA ILE A 18 -7.00 26.19 9.52
C ILE A 18 -8.44 26.58 9.12
N THR A 19 -8.57 27.42 8.11
CA THR A 19 -9.88 27.90 7.63
C THR A 19 -10.70 26.77 6.99
N LYS A 20 -10.08 25.92 6.19
CA LYS A 20 -10.77 24.76 5.59
C LYS A 20 -11.15 23.74 6.67
N ALA A 21 -10.22 23.40 7.56
CA ALA A 21 -10.47 22.49 8.68
C ALA A 21 -11.60 23.00 9.60
N SER A 22 -11.66 24.29 9.90
CA SER A 22 -12.74 24.85 10.71
C SER A 22 -14.12 24.73 10.06
N LYS A 23 -14.19 24.88 8.73
CA LYS A 23 -15.43 24.68 7.97
C LYS A 23 -15.84 23.20 7.92
N GLU A 24 -14.91 22.31 7.64
CA GLU A 24 -15.14 20.86 7.60
C GLU A 24 -15.66 20.34 8.94
N LEU A 25 -15.03 20.76 10.03
CA LEU A 25 -15.37 20.32 11.38
C LEU A 25 -16.52 21.12 12.05
N HIS A 26 -17.08 22.11 11.36
CA HIS A 26 -18.14 23.00 11.84
C HIS A 26 -17.81 23.67 13.19
N ILE A 27 -16.54 24.12 13.35
CA ILE A 27 -16.06 24.85 14.54
C ILE A 27 -15.37 26.16 14.17
N SER A 28 -15.14 27.02 15.17
CA SER A 28 -14.48 28.31 14.93
C SER A 28 -12.98 28.13 14.60
N GLN A 29 -12.42 29.02 13.76
CA GLN A 29 -10.97 29.05 13.48
C GLN A 29 -10.11 29.22 14.76
N PRO A 30 -10.49 30.07 15.73
CA PRO A 30 -9.78 30.13 17.01
C PRO A 30 -9.74 28.80 17.75
N SER A 31 -10.83 28.01 17.72
CA SER A 31 -10.87 26.68 18.34
C SER A 31 -9.89 25.71 17.67
N VAL A 32 -9.83 25.71 16.33
CA VAL A 32 -8.84 24.91 15.58
C VAL A 32 -7.42 25.34 15.95
N SER A 33 -7.14 26.64 15.94
CA SER A 33 -5.81 27.16 16.26
C SER A 33 -5.40 26.84 17.70
N LEU A 34 -6.33 26.90 18.64
CA LEU A 34 -6.08 26.55 20.05
C LEU A 34 -5.73 25.06 20.19
N ALA A 35 -6.50 24.18 19.56
CA ALA A 35 -6.25 22.74 19.61
C ALA A 35 -4.87 22.37 19.06
N ILE A 36 -4.47 22.97 17.93
CA ILE A 36 -3.11 22.76 17.38
C ILE A 36 -2.06 23.27 18.36
N LYS A 37 -2.22 24.46 18.90
CA LYS A 37 -1.31 25.03 19.88
C LYS A 37 -1.15 24.14 21.12
N GLU A 38 -2.25 23.63 21.67
CA GLU A 38 -2.22 22.70 22.82
C GLU A 38 -1.49 21.40 22.52
N LEU A 39 -1.58 20.88 21.28
CA LEU A 39 -0.78 19.73 20.85
C LEU A 39 0.71 20.06 20.74
N GLU A 40 1.06 21.21 20.14
CA GLU A 40 2.44 21.69 20.01
C GLU A 40 3.07 21.95 21.38
N GLU A 41 2.33 22.55 22.31
CA GLU A 41 2.75 22.76 23.69
C GLU A 41 2.96 21.44 24.44
N LYS A 42 2.02 20.48 24.30
CA LYS A 42 2.12 19.17 24.93
C LYS A 42 3.36 18.42 24.49
N TYR A 43 3.67 18.42 23.19
CA TYR A 43 4.81 17.70 22.64
C TYR A 43 6.08 18.53 22.53
N GLN A 44 6.04 19.79 22.92
CA GLN A 44 7.14 20.77 22.88
C GLN A 44 7.82 20.80 21.50
N THR A 45 7.02 20.73 20.44
CA THR A 45 7.52 20.71 19.06
C THR A 45 6.48 21.34 18.12
N PRO A 46 6.90 22.13 17.13
CA PRO A 46 5.97 22.62 16.10
C PRO A 46 5.49 21.44 15.24
N LEU A 47 4.19 21.41 14.98
CA LEU A 47 3.56 20.47 14.06
C LEU A 47 3.41 21.07 12.67
N PHE A 48 3.32 22.40 12.58
CA PHE A 48 3.17 23.09 11.30
C PHE A 48 4.12 24.27 11.18
N ASP A 49 4.78 24.36 10.04
CA ASP A 49 5.54 25.53 9.63
C ASP A 49 4.61 26.52 8.90
N ARG A 50 4.71 27.82 9.24
CA ARG A 50 3.91 28.90 8.64
C ARG A 50 4.79 29.69 7.68
N MET A 51 4.59 29.48 6.37
CA MET A 51 5.33 30.17 5.32
C MET A 51 4.34 30.76 4.30
N ASN A 52 4.51 32.03 3.94
CA ASN A 52 3.73 32.70 2.89
C ASN A 52 2.19 32.56 3.03
N ARG A 53 1.67 32.66 4.24
CA ARG A 53 0.24 32.46 4.59
C ARG A 53 -0.28 31.05 4.38
N GLN A 54 0.61 30.08 4.16
CA GLN A 54 0.29 28.65 4.08
C GLN A 54 0.89 27.92 5.27
N ILE A 55 0.33 26.78 5.59
CA ILE A 55 0.82 25.90 6.65
C ILE A 55 1.30 24.59 6.04
N TYR A 56 2.49 24.18 6.44
CA TYR A 56 3.12 22.94 5.96
C TYR A 56 3.38 22.00 7.13
N PRO A 57 3.04 20.72 7.04
CA PRO A 57 3.30 19.77 8.10
C PRO A 57 4.81 19.52 8.27
N THR A 58 5.27 19.51 9.53
CA THR A 58 6.65 19.14 9.88
C THR A 58 6.83 17.62 9.87
N LYS A 59 8.08 17.13 9.98
CA LYS A 59 8.36 15.70 10.16
C LYS A 59 7.63 15.11 11.39
N LYS A 60 7.46 15.90 12.45
CA LYS A 60 6.72 15.47 13.65
C LYS A 60 5.21 15.43 13.41
N ALA A 61 4.68 16.30 12.56
CA ALA A 61 3.29 16.22 12.13
C ALA A 61 3.02 14.95 11.33
N HIS A 62 3.90 14.54 10.41
CA HIS A 62 3.76 13.27 9.70
C HIS A 62 3.72 12.07 10.66
N LEU A 63 4.61 12.05 11.68
CA LEU A 63 4.60 11.00 12.70
C LEU A 63 3.30 11.00 13.50
N LEU A 64 2.85 12.18 13.96
CA LEU A 64 1.60 12.29 14.73
C LEU A 64 0.39 11.89 13.86
N TYR A 65 0.37 12.24 12.59
CA TYR A 65 -0.69 11.87 11.66
C TYR A 65 -0.87 10.36 11.55
N ASN A 66 0.21 9.62 11.36
CA ASN A 66 0.16 8.16 11.27
C ASN A 66 -0.37 7.52 12.56
N HIS A 67 0.07 8.00 13.72
CA HIS A 67 -0.46 7.50 15.00
C HIS A 67 -1.92 7.92 15.23
N SER A 68 -2.31 9.12 14.81
CA SER A 68 -3.69 9.61 14.94
C SER A 68 -4.66 8.77 14.11
N LEU A 69 -4.26 8.39 12.88
CA LEU A 69 -5.02 7.46 12.04
C LEU A 69 -5.30 6.15 12.79
N GLN A 70 -4.28 5.53 13.35
CA GLN A 70 -4.42 4.26 14.07
C GLN A 70 -5.33 4.38 15.31
N ILE A 71 -5.18 5.45 16.08
CA ILE A 71 -5.96 5.66 17.31
C ILE A 71 -7.44 5.89 16.98
N LEU A 72 -7.75 6.76 16.02
CA LEU A 72 -9.13 7.09 15.66
C LEU A 72 -9.83 5.92 14.98
N SER A 73 -9.13 5.20 14.12
CA SER A 73 -9.67 3.98 13.50
C SER A 73 -9.90 2.86 14.53
N SER A 74 -8.99 2.69 15.50
CA SER A 74 -9.23 1.73 16.61
C SER A 74 -10.42 2.10 17.48
N LEU A 75 -10.66 3.41 17.68
CA LEU A 75 -11.85 3.88 18.38
C LEU A 75 -13.13 3.56 17.60
N GLU A 76 -13.15 3.84 16.31
CA GLU A 76 -14.27 3.56 15.42
C GLU A 76 -14.58 2.06 15.35
N ASN A 77 -13.55 1.22 15.23
CA ASN A 77 -13.71 -0.24 15.23
C ASN A 77 -14.30 -0.73 16.56
N MET A 78 -13.79 -0.23 17.69
CA MET A 78 -14.32 -0.56 19.02
C MET A 78 -15.80 -0.16 19.14
N GLU A 79 -16.19 1.03 18.67
CA GLU A 79 -17.60 1.47 18.70
C GLU A 79 -18.46 0.57 17.82
N ASN A 80 -18.00 0.20 16.62
CA ASN A 80 -18.71 -0.72 15.73
C ASN A 80 -18.88 -2.11 16.37
N GLU A 81 -17.82 -2.68 16.96
CA GLU A 81 -17.87 -3.97 17.66
C GLU A 81 -18.84 -3.96 18.86
N MET A 82 -19.01 -2.81 19.52
CA MET A 82 -19.95 -2.69 20.64
C MET A 82 -21.42 -2.66 20.20
N TYR A 83 -21.69 -2.29 18.92
CA TYR A 83 -23.07 -2.21 18.38
C TYR A 83 -23.46 -3.40 17.52
N GLU A 84 -22.53 -4.22 17.05
CA GLU A 84 -22.82 -5.40 16.24
C GLU A 84 -22.94 -6.67 17.08
N ASP A 85 -23.94 -7.50 16.79
CA ASP A 85 -24.00 -8.88 17.28
C ASP A 85 -22.79 -9.66 16.73
N HIS A 86 -22.04 -10.33 17.61
CA HIS A 86 -20.74 -10.97 17.36
C HIS A 86 -20.70 -11.92 16.16
N VAL A 87 -20.56 -11.40 14.95
CA VAL A 87 -20.07 -12.16 13.83
C VAL A 87 -18.56 -11.89 13.76
N GLU A 88 -17.75 -12.91 13.99
CA GLU A 88 -16.30 -12.77 13.83
C GLU A 88 -15.99 -12.43 12.36
N ASN A 89 -15.62 -11.19 12.10
CA ASN A 89 -15.22 -10.69 10.78
C ASN A 89 -13.70 -10.62 10.74
N ILE A 90 -13.10 -11.12 9.65
CA ILE A 90 -11.67 -10.92 9.37
C ILE A 90 -11.55 -10.19 8.05
N SER A 91 -10.95 -9.00 8.08
CA SER A 91 -10.68 -8.18 6.90
C SER A 91 -9.22 -8.29 6.51
N PHE A 92 -8.91 -8.77 5.32
CA PHE A 92 -7.52 -8.82 4.89
C PHE A 92 -7.30 -8.39 3.45
N GLY A 93 -6.12 -7.83 3.22
CA GLY A 93 -5.65 -7.42 1.91
C GLY A 93 -4.87 -8.51 1.20
N CYS A 94 -4.88 -8.47 -0.12
CA CYS A 94 -4.07 -9.36 -0.95
C CYS A 94 -3.56 -8.59 -2.16
N SER A 95 -2.27 -8.68 -2.48
CA SER A 95 -1.79 -8.15 -3.75
C SER A 95 -2.42 -8.92 -4.92
N VAL A 96 -2.44 -8.30 -6.09
CA VAL A 96 -3.03 -8.92 -7.29
C VAL A 96 -2.37 -10.27 -7.60
N THR A 97 -1.05 -10.37 -7.47
CA THR A 97 -0.30 -11.61 -7.70
C THR A 97 -0.62 -12.68 -6.65
N MET A 98 -0.57 -12.29 -5.37
CA MET A 98 -0.90 -13.22 -4.27
C MET A 98 -2.34 -13.70 -4.36
N ALA A 99 -3.26 -12.84 -4.80
CA ALA A 99 -4.65 -13.22 -5.02
C ALA A 99 -4.80 -14.29 -6.10
N GLN A 100 -4.05 -14.20 -7.18
CA GLN A 100 -4.11 -15.19 -8.26
C GLN A 100 -3.48 -16.54 -7.87
N VAL A 101 -2.38 -16.51 -7.12
CA VAL A 101 -1.60 -17.72 -6.80
C VAL A 101 -2.14 -18.43 -5.55
N PHE A 102 -2.43 -17.69 -4.48
CA PHE A 102 -2.67 -18.26 -3.15
C PHE A 102 -4.12 -18.16 -2.67
N LEU A 103 -4.82 -17.07 -2.98
CA LEU A 103 -6.11 -16.77 -2.38
C LEU A 103 -7.17 -17.87 -2.56
N PRO A 104 -7.34 -18.50 -3.72
CA PRO A 104 -8.37 -19.53 -3.89
C PRO A 104 -8.18 -20.72 -2.96
N GLN A 105 -6.95 -21.21 -2.83
CA GLN A 105 -6.63 -22.34 -1.96
C GLN A 105 -6.65 -21.95 -0.47
N LEU A 106 -6.15 -20.74 -0.15
CA LEU A 106 -6.18 -20.20 1.20
C LEU A 106 -7.62 -20.06 1.70
N LEU A 107 -8.48 -19.41 0.92
CA LEU A 107 -9.88 -19.19 1.29
C LEU A 107 -10.63 -20.51 1.46
N LYS A 108 -10.38 -21.50 0.59
CA LYS A 108 -10.94 -22.84 0.76
C LYS A 108 -10.56 -23.46 2.10
N LYS A 109 -9.27 -23.39 2.50
CA LYS A 109 -8.79 -23.90 3.78
C LYS A 109 -9.34 -23.12 4.95
N LEU A 110 -9.36 -21.80 4.89
CA LEU A 110 -9.90 -20.94 5.95
C LEU A 110 -11.39 -21.25 6.22
N LYS A 111 -12.21 -21.37 5.19
CA LYS A 111 -13.64 -21.73 5.35
C LYS A 111 -13.86 -23.13 5.90
N MET A 112 -12.93 -24.07 5.64
CA MET A 112 -13.01 -25.40 6.24
C MET A 112 -12.66 -25.42 7.74
N ILE A 113 -11.69 -24.60 8.16
CA ILE A 113 -11.23 -24.55 9.56
C ILE A 113 -12.11 -23.63 10.39
N TYR A 114 -12.58 -22.53 9.79
CA TYR A 114 -13.35 -21.48 10.43
C TYR A 114 -14.67 -21.21 9.67
N PRO A 115 -15.65 -22.11 9.73
CA PRO A 115 -16.86 -22.03 8.91
C PRO A 115 -17.79 -20.86 9.27
N THR A 116 -17.68 -20.33 10.50
CA THR A 116 -18.50 -19.23 11.02
C THR A 116 -17.91 -17.86 10.77
N ILE A 117 -16.63 -17.78 10.44
CA ILE A 117 -15.94 -16.50 10.22
C ILE A 117 -16.33 -15.93 8.85
N HIS A 118 -16.68 -14.64 8.83
CA HIS A 118 -16.86 -13.89 7.62
C HIS A 118 -15.54 -13.24 7.19
N PHE A 119 -15.11 -13.53 5.97
CA PHE A 119 -13.89 -12.96 5.39
C PHE A 119 -14.25 -11.83 4.45
N HIS A 120 -13.81 -10.62 4.78
CA HIS A 120 -13.80 -9.48 3.87
C HIS A 120 -12.41 -9.37 3.22
N ILE A 121 -12.33 -9.47 1.90
CA ILE A 121 -11.04 -9.57 1.20
C ILE A 121 -10.93 -8.47 0.16
N ILE A 122 -9.91 -7.64 0.27
CA ILE A 122 -9.61 -6.57 -0.69
C ILE A 122 -8.38 -6.96 -1.50
N VAL A 123 -8.50 -6.90 -2.83
CA VAL A 123 -7.38 -7.15 -3.74
C VAL A 123 -6.98 -5.84 -4.41
N ASN A 124 -5.74 -5.40 -4.17
CA ASN A 124 -5.21 -4.18 -4.75
C ASN A 124 -3.65 -4.20 -4.72
N ASN A 125 -3.00 -3.08 -5.06
CA ASN A 125 -1.54 -2.95 -5.00
C ASN A 125 -1.02 -2.73 -3.57
N LEU A 126 0.31 -2.79 -3.40
CA LEU A 126 0.99 -2.65 -2.11
C LEU A 126 0.65 -1.34 -1.40
N GLU A 127 0.75 -0.22 -2.10
CA GLU A 127 0.53 1.12 -1.52
C GLU A 127 -0.88 1.25 -0.94
N TYR A 128 -1.87 0.75 -1.65
CA TYR A 128 -3.26 0.75 -1.18
C TYR A 128 -3.43 -0.12 0.07
N MET A 129 -2.82 -1.33 0.09
CA MET A 129 -2.87 -2.23 1.25
C MET A 129 -2.21 -1.62 2.49
N GLU A 130 -1.05 -0.98 2.32
CA GLU A 130 -0.37 -0.30 3.43
C GLU A 130 -1.23 0.82 4.03
N ASN A 131 -1.89 1.61 3.19
CA ASN A 131 -2.79 2.66 3.63
C ASN A 131 -3.97 2.12 4.45
N LEU A 132 -4.57 1.01 4.03
CA LEU A 132 -5.66 0.37 4.79
C LEU A 132 -5.18 -0.22 6.12
N LEU A 133 -3.99 -0.87 6.13
CA LEU A 133 -3.39 -1.39 7.37
C LEU A 133 -3.07 -0.28 8.37
N LEU A 134 -2.55 0.85 7.90
CA LEU A 134 -2.25 2.01 8.76
C LEU A 134 -3.51 2.64 9.35
N LYS A 135 -4.65 2.51 8.68
CA LYS A 135 -5.96 2.97 9.16
C LYS A 135 -6.70 1.91 9.98
N ASN A 136 -6.13 0.74 10.21
CA ASN A 136 -6.78 -0.43 10.82
C ASN A 136 -8.07 -0.87 10.09
N GLU A 137 -8.18 -0.62 8.79
CA GLU A 137 -9.28 -1.11 7.95
C GLU A 137 -9.04 -2.56 7.49
N LEU A 138 -7.84 -3.09 7.72
CA LEU A 138 -7.45 -4.49 7.51
C LEU A 138 -6.71 -5.02 8.73
N ASP A 139 -6.96 -6.29 9.06
CA ASP A 139 -6.25 -7.02 10.12
C ASP A 139 -4.82 -7.42 9.67
N PHE A 140 -4.69 -7.82 8.40
CA PHE A 140 -3.41 -8.15 7.77
C PHE A 140 -3.48 -8.05 6.25
N ALA A 141 -2.32 -8.14 5.58
CA ALA A 141 -2.25 -8.24 4.13
C ALA A 141 -1.21 -9.27 3.68
N LEU A 142 -1.47 -9.93 2.54
CA LEU A 142 -0.56 -10.84 1.85
C LEU A 142 0.11 -10.07 0.70
N ILE A 143 1.42 -9.88 0.80
CA ILE A 143 2.23 -9.09 -0.13
C ILE A 143 3.54 -9.81 -0.46
N GLU A 144 4.19 -9.47 -1.57
CA GLU A 144 5.42 -10.13 -2.03
C GLU A 144 6.71 -9.46 -1.52
N THR A 145 6.63 -8.26 -0.98
CA THR A 145 7.81 -7.48 -0.60
C THR A 145 7.72 -6.94 0.83
N THR A 146 8.80 -6.29 1.25
CA THR A 146 8.81 -5.57 2.52
C THR A 146 8.03 -4.28 2.40
N PRO A 147 7.06 -4.02 3.29
CA PRO A 147 6.32 -2.77 3.32
C PRO A 147 7.24 -1.58 3.61
N LEU A 148 6.85 -0.40 3.12
CA LEU A 148 7.57 0.86 3.32
C LEU A 148 7.44 1.36 4.77
N HIS A 149 6.33 1.07 5.44
CA HIS A 149 6.05 1.48 6.80
C HIS A 149 6.48 0.43 7.82
N GLN A 150 6.63 0.82 9.09
CA GLN A 150 6.98 -0.09 10.19
C GLN A 150 5.78 -0.95 10.58
N LEU A 151 5.45 -1.92 9.73
CA LEU A 151 4.45 -2.94 9.99
C LEU A 151 5.11 -4.24 10.45
N LYS A 152 4.43 -5.00 11.31
CA LYS A 152 4.87 -6.35 11.68
C LYS A 152 4.80 -7.25 10.45
N LYS A 153 5.87 -7.98 10.15
CA LYS A 153 5.94 -8.88 8.99
C LYS A 153 6.32 -10.30 9.40
N ILE A 154 5.74 -11.26 8.69
CA ILE A 154 6.02 -12.68 8.82
C ILE A 154 6.24 -13.23 7.42
N ALA A 155 7.46 -13.69 7.13
CA ALA A 155 7.72 -14.40 5.88
C ALA A 155 7.13 -15.81 5.95
N PHE A 156 6.33 -16.20 4.95
CA PHE A 156 5.66 -17.51 4.94
C PHE A 156 5.87 -18.28 3.64
N TYR A 157 6.36 -17.62 2.58
CA TYR A 157 6.62 -18.24 1.28
C TYR A 157 7.83 -17.55 0.62
N GLN A 158 8.57 -18.29 -0.17
CA GLN A 158 9.67 -17.78 -0.99
C GLN A 158 9.38 -18.12 -2.45
N ASP A 159 9.50 -17.13 -3.31
CA ASP A 159 9.35 -17.24 -4.76
C ASP A 159 10.56 -16.60 -5.46
N GLU A 160 10.67 -16.81 -6.74
CA GLU A 160 11.68 -16.17 -7.57
C GLU A 160 11.03 -15.38 -8.70
N LEU A 161 11.66 -14.28 -9.10
CA LEU A 161 11.26 -13.51 -10.27
C LEU A 161 11.96 -14.11 -11.49
N VAL A 162 11.18 -14.36 -12.53
CA VAL A 162 11.70 -14.94 -13.78
C VAL A 162 11.36 -14.02 -14.96
N ILE A 163 12.28 -13.97 -15.93
CA ILE A 163 12.04 -13.31 -17.21
C ILE A 163 11.13 -14.20 -18.04
N VAL A 164 10.00 -13.65 -18.46
CA VAL A 164 9.00 -14.34 -19.28
C VAL A 164 9.06 -13.79 -20.69
N VAL A 165 9.27 -14.68 -21.64
CA VAL A 165 9.38 -14.35 -23.07
C VAL A 165 8.64 -15.39 -23.92
N HIS A 166 8.33 -15.04 -25.15
CA HIS A 166 7.83 -16.00 -26.13
C HIS A 166 8.87 -17.12 -26.38
N GLN A 167 8.42 -18.37 -26.60
CA GLN A 167 9.29 -19.56 -26.76
C GLN A 167 10.34 -19.45 -27.87
N LYS A 168 10.24 -18.51 -28.79
CA LYS A 168 11.20 -18.26 -29.89
C LYS A 168 11.99 -16.95 -29.69
N HIS A 169 11.81 -16.31 -28.55
CA HIS A 169 12.41 -14.97 -28.32
C HIS A 169 13.96 -15.07 -28.27
N PRO A 170 14.65 -14.07 -28.85
CA PRO A 170 16.13 -14.04 -28.85
C PRO A 170 16.73 -14.08 -27.43
N LEU A 171 16.10 -13.49 -26.43
CA LEU A 171 16.53 -13.47 -25.03
C LEU A 171 16.76 -14.87 -24.43
N LEU A 172 16.15 -15.93 -24.96
CA LEU A 172 16.42 -17.31 -24.51
C LEU A 172 17.86 -17.76 -24.71
N LYS A 173 18.65 -17.07 -25.58
CA LYS A 173 20.05 -17.37 -25.87
C LYS A 173 21.01 -16.39 -25.23
N VAL A 174 20.51 -15.35 -24.62
CA VAL A 174 21.28 -14.25 -24.04
C VAL A 174 21.79 -14.65 -22.66
N LYS A 175 23.02 -14.24 -22.34
CA LYS A 175 23.67 -14.47 -21.04
C LYS A 175 23.94 -13.19 -20.27
N ASP A 176 23.90 -12.04 -20.93
CA ASP A 176 24.14 -10.73 -20.33
C ASP A 176 22.80 -10.01 -20.13
N LEU A 177 22.54 -9.58 -18.91
CA LEU A 177 21.32 -8.85 -18.57
C LEU A 177 21.22 -7.50 -19.30
N LYS A 178 22.32 -6.91 -19.74
CA LYS A 178 22.30 -5.67 -20.54
C LYS A 178 21.62 -5.82 -21.90
N GLU A 179 21.56 -7.01 -22.42
CA GLU A 179 20.81 -7.27 -23.65
C GLU A 179 19.30 -7.01 -23.50
N LEU A 180 18.77 -7.00 -22.27
CA LEU A 180 17.37 -6.64 -21.99
C LEU A 180 17.04 -5.22 -22.44
N GLU A 181 18.01 -4.29 -22.44
CA GLU A 181 17.82 -2.90 -22.85
C GLU A 181 17.42 -2.74 -24.33
N HIS A 182 17.61 -3.78 -25.13
CA HIS A 182 17.30 -3.78 -26.57
C HIS A 182 15.90 -4.31 -26.90
N PHE A 183 15.09 -4.67 -25.89
CA PHE A 183 13.79 -5.27 -26.08
C PHE A 183 12.70 -4.51 -25.32
N ASP A 184 11.47 -4.56 -25.80
CA ASP A 184 10.32 -3.97 -25.16
C ASP A 184 10.05 -4.64 -23.82
N TYR A 185 10.03 -3.84 -22.75
CA TYR A 185 9.70 -4.29 -21.40
C TYR A 185 8.24 -3.99 -21.06
N TYR A 186 7.49 -5.03 -20.73
CA TYR A 186 6.10 -4.95 -20.27
C TYR A 186 6.07 -5.11 -18.75
N SER A 187 5.82 -4.04 -18.04
CA SER A 187 5.93 -3.96 -16.58
C SER A 187 4.58 -4.06 -15.87
N ARG A 188 4.64 -4.44 -14.61
CA ARG A 188 3.58 -4.12 -13.68
C ARG A 188 3.54 -2.61 -13.46
N GLU A 189 2.40 -2.14 -12.98
CA GLU A 189 2.18 -0.73 -12.64
C GLU A 189 3.07 -0.28 -11.48
N LYS A 190 3.42 1.01 -11.49
CA LYS A 190 4.10 1.65 -10.36
C LYS A 190 3.26 1.51 -9.07
N GLY A 191 3.93 1.22 -7.95
CA GLY A 191 3.26 0.96 -6.66
C GLY A 191 2.85 -0.50 -6.46
N SER A 192 3.08 -1.40 -7.44
CA SER A 192 2.99 -2.83 -7.20
C SER A 192 4.31 -3.36 -6.60
N SER A 193 4.21 -4.40 -5.76
CA SER A 193 5.38 -5.06 -5.16
C SER A 193 6.39 -5.53 -6.21
N ILE A 194 5.90 -6.07 -7.32
CA ILE A 194 6.76 -6.60 -8.39
C ILE A 194 7.48 -5.48 -9.13
N TYR A 195 6.79 -4.37 -9.43
CA TYR A 195 7.42 -3.19 -10.01
C TYR A 195 8.58 -2.69 -9.15
N GLU A 196 8.35 -2.51 -7.86
CA GLU A 196 9.36 -1.97 -6.93
C GLU A 196 10.58 -2.90 -6.82
N LEU A 197 10.37 -4.21 -6.79
CA LEU A 197 11.46 -5.20 -6.76
C LEU A 197 12.28 -5.17 -8.04
N VAL A 198 11.62 -5.22 -9.22
CA VAL A 198 12.29 -5.22 -10.52
C VAL A 198 13.02 -3.91 -10.78
N HIS A 199 12.38 -2.78 -10.50
CA HIS A 199 12.97 -1.46 -10.68
C HIS A 199 14.20 -1.25 -9.79
N SER A 200 14.13 -1.65 -8.51
CA SER A 200 15.28 -1.64 -7.62
C SER A 200 16.42 -2.53 -8.11
N TYR A 201 16.09 -3.69 -8.69
CA TYR A 201 17.07 -4.59 -9.29
C TYR A 201 17.76 -3.94 -10.50
N PHE A 202 17.00 -3.32 -11.41
CA PHE A 202 17.56 -2.64 -12.57
C PHE A 202 18.51 -1.52 -12.16
N ILE A 203 18.11 -0.67 -11.21
CA ILE A 203 18.97 0.40 -10.69
C ILE A 203 20.26 -0.17 -10.09
N SER A 204 20.18 -1.23 -9.29
CA SER A 204 21.34 -1.81 -8.62
C SER A 204 22.34 -2.50 -9.57
N HIS A 205 21.93 -2.79 -10.81
CA HIS A 205 22.74 -3.42 -11.85
C HIS A 205 23.05 -2.51 -13.03
N ASP A 206 22.84 -1.18 -12.88
CA ASP A 206 23.08 -0.18 -13.92
C ASP A 206 22.40 -0.53 -15.26
N LEU A 207 21.14 -1.00 -15.19
CA LEU A 207 20.29 -1.30 -16.35
C LEU A 207 19.35 -0.13 -16.61
N ASP A 208 19.39 0.45 -17.81
CA ASP A 208 18.52 1.55 -18.24
C ASP A 208 17.32 1.00 -19.02
N ILE A 209 16.41 0.35 -18.29
CA ILE A 209 15.21 -0.28 -18.85
C ILE A 209 13.97 0.49 -18.43
N VAL A 210 13.30 1.08 -19.41
CA VAL A 210 12.04 1.82 -19.23
C VAL A 210 10.88 0.98 -19.77
N PRO A 211 9.77 0.85 -19.04
CA PRO A 211 8.61 0.11 -19.52
C PRO A 211 8.02 0.73 -20.78
N THR A 212 7.80 -0.10 -21.80
CA THR A 212 7.00 0.26 -22.98
C THR A 212 5.49 0.18 -22.67
N ILE A 213 5.10 -0.74 -21.79
CA ILE A 213 3.73 -0.94 -21.33
C ILE A 213 3.72 -1.12 -19.83
N GLU A 214 2.81 -0.42 -19.13
CA GLU A 214 2.49 -0.65 -17.73
C GLU A 214 1.09 -1.24 -17.59
N CYS A 215 0.95 -2.32 -16.81
CA CYS A 215 -0.32 -3.03 -16.67
C CYS A 215 -0.55 -3.54 -15.26
N THR A 216 -1.76 -3.35 -14.73
CA THR A 216 -2.17 -3.84 -13.42
C THR A 216 -2.49 -5.33 -13.39
N ASN A 217 -2.74 -5.93 -14.56
CA ASN A 217 -3.10 -7.34 -14.67
C ASN A 217 -1.91 -8.19 -15.17
N PRO A 218 -1.31 -9.05 -14.33
CA PRO A 218 -0.18 -9.88 -14.75
C PRO A 218 -0.53 -10.90 -15.86
N HIS A 219 -1.77 -11.36 -15.93
CA HIS A 219 -2.19 -12.23 -17.05
C HIS A 219 -2.16 -11.50 -18.40
N ALA A 220 -2.53 -10.22 -18.43
CA ALA A 220 -2.44 -9.43 -19.66
C ALA A 220 -0.97 -9.29 -20.11
N LEU A 221 -0.02 -9.17 -19.19
CA LEU A 221 1.42 -9.15 -19.52
C LEU A 221 1.87 -10.48 -20.16
N ILE A 222 1.41 -11.60 -19.63
CA ILE A 222 1.69 -12.92 -20.18
C ILE A 222 1.14 -13.04 -21.61
N GLU A 223 -0.09 -12.59 -21.85
CA GLU A 223 -0.69 -12.63 -23.19
C GLU A 223 0.01 -11.67 -24.17
N LEU A 224 0.46 -10.50 -23.70
CA LEU A 224 1.26 -9.57 -24.51
C LEU A 224 2.56 -10.22 -24.98
N VAL A 225 3.29 -10.89 -24.07
CA VAL A 225 4.54 -11.59 -24.39
C VAL A 225 4.32 -12.76 -25.37
N LYS A 226 3.18 -13.44 -25.33
CA LYS A 226 2.86 -14.51 -26.28
C LYS A 226 2.69 -14.02 -27.71
N GLN A 227 2.33 -12.76 -27.89
CA GLN A 227 1.94 -12.20 -29.19
C GLN A 227 2.93 -11.15 -29.74
N ASN A 228 3.89 -10.71 -28.94
CA ASN A 228 4.83 -9.64 -29.27
C ASN A 228 6.25 -10.03 -28.87
N ASP A 229 7.24 -9.35 -29.44
CA ASP A 229 8.66 -9.60 -29.23
C ASP A 229 9.23 -8.86 -28.00
N GLY A 230 8.44 -8.71 -26.94
CA GLY A 230 8.87 -8.12 -25.68
C GLY A 230 9.03 -9.16 -24.58
N PHE A 231 9.41 -8.66 -23.39
CA PHE A 231 9.53 -9.49 -22.19
C PHE A 231 8.81 -8.86 -20.99
N THR A 232 8.49 -9.70 -20.02
CA THR A 232 8.02 -9.26 -18.71
C THR A 232 8.79 -10.00 -17.61
N ILE A 233 8.74 -9.50 -16.38
CA ILE A 233 9.34 -10.14 -15.20
C ILE A 233 8.24 -10.37 -14.18
N LEU A 234 8.00 -11.63 -13.85
CA LEU A 234 6.90 -12.06 -12.97
C LEU A 234 7.37 -13.16 -12.02
N PRO A 235 6.67 -13.39 -10.88
CA PRO A 235 6.93 -14.51 -10.02
C PRO A 235 6.74 -15.85 -10.75
N TYR A 236 7.65 -16.79 -10.50
CA TYR A 236 7.61 -18.12 -11.11
C TYR A 236 6.29 -18.86 -10.81
N SER A 237 5.78 -18.71 -9.58
CA SER A 237 4.51 -19.33 -9.18
C SER A 237 3.31 -18.89 -10.04
N LEU A 238 3.40 -17.73 -10.69
CA LEU A 238 2.33 -17.18 -11.53
C LEU A 238 2.39 -17.68 -12.98
N VAL A 239 3.55 -18.11 -13.45
CA VAL A 239 3.80 -18.44 -14.87
C VAL A 239 4.00 -19.95 -15.12
N LYS A 240 4.05 -20.73 -14.05
CA LYS A 240 4.25 -22.18 -14.11
C LYS A 240 3.00 -22.96 -14.55
#